data_b2dd84558f0d3fd85ae9d778a811fd21
#
_entry.id   b2dd84558f0d3fd85ae9d778a811fd21
#
_cell.length_a   1.000
_cell.length_b   1.000
_cell.length_c   1.000
_cell.angle_alpha   90.00
_cell.angle_beta   90.00
_cell.angle_gamma   90.00
#
_symmetry.space_group_name_H-M   'P 1'
#
loop_
_entity.id
_entity.type
_entity.pdbx_description
1 polymer ?
#
loop_
_entity_poly.entity_id
_entity_poly.type
_entity_poly.pdbx_seq_one_letter_code
_entity_poly.pdbx_strand_id
1 'polypeptide(L)'
;MRNTIMQDYLVRALGFEGQVRAFAVNTTETVSEAQRRHNTWPVVSAALGRSLTASVMMGAMLKGEDKLTIKIEGNGPIGPMIIDANAKGEARGYATNPHVHFELNGQGKLDVRAGVGTEGSITIVKDLGMRDMFSGQTPIVSGEIAEDFTYYFAVSEQVPSSVGLGVLVNPDNSIKAAGGFIIQLMPDCDDETITAIEKQLSSIEPVSKMIEKGYTPEQILEAVLGKGNVQVLSTLPVKFQC
;
A
#
# COMPACT_ATOMS: atom_id res chain seq x y z
N MET A 1 -1.16 -22.63 22.52
CA MET A 1 -1.23 -21.17 22.61
C MET A 1 -2.08 -20.71 21.45
N ARG A 2 -3.22 -20.07 21.68
CA ARG A 2 -4.04 -19.48 20.61
C ARG A 2 -3.23 -18.32 20.03
N ASN A 3 -2.77 -18.43 18.78
CA ASN A 3 -2.32 -17.27 18.04
C ASN A 3 -3.49 -16.28 18.01
N THR A 4 -3.38 -15.21 18.75
CA THR A 4 -4.29 -14.07 18.60
C THR A 4 -3.97 -13.52 17.21
N ILE A 5 -4.82 -13.86 16.22
CA ILE A 5 -4.76 -13.26 14.89
C ILE A 5 -4.90 -11.77 15.14
N MET A 6 -3.85 -11.01 14.88
CA MET A 6 -3.90 -9.55 14.98
C MET A 6 -4.83 -9.09 13.86
N GLN A 7 -5.99 -8.55 14.23
CA GLN A 7 -6.94 -7.99 13.28
C GLN A 7 -6.25 -6.89 12.47
N ASP A 8 -6.47 -6.89 11.15
CA ASP A 8 -5.94 -5.83 10.29
C ASP A 8 -6.51 -4.47 10.70
N TYR A 9 -5.64 -3.48 10.80
CA TYR A 9 -6.04 -2.11 11.06
C TYR A 9 -5.04 -1.10 10.50
N LEU A 10 -5.53 0.09 10.28
CA LEU A 10 -4.79 1.25 9.81
C LEU A 10 -4.68 2.29 10.93
N VAL A 11 -3.55 2.95 10.99
CA VAL A 11 -3.30 4.13 11.84
C VAL A 11 -3.18 5.37 10.96
N ARG A 12 -3.91 6.43 11.36
CA ARG A 12 -3.71 7.79 10.86
C ARG A 12 -2.92 8.57 11.90
N ALA A 13 -1.89 9.27 11.47
CA ALA A 13 -1.03 10.03 12.35
C ALA A 13 -0.55 11.34 11.71
N LEU A 14 -0.05 12.23 12.54
CA LEU A 14 0.79 13.36 12.16
C LEU A 14 2.21 13.08 12.62
N GLY A 15 3.17 13.55 11.85
CA GLY A 15 4.58 13.53 12.21
C GLY A 15 5.15 14.94 12.29
N PHE A 16 6.23 15.10 13.09
CA PHE A 16 6.96 16.36 13.20
C PHE A 16 6.03 17.55 13.45
N GLU A 17 5.23 17.47 14.53
CA GLU A 17 4.30 18.55 14.95
C GLU A 17 3.32 19.01 13.86
N GLY A 18 2.93 18.09 12.96
CA GLY A 18 1.95 18.35 11.90
C GLY A 18 2.55 18.68 10.53
N GLN A 19 3.87 18.70 10.39
CA GLN A 19 4.52 18.91 9.09
C GLN A 19 4.38 17.73 8.13
N VAL A 20 4.01 16.54 8.66
CA VAL A 20 3.86 15.29 7.90
C VAL A 20 2.54 14.62 8.23
N ARG A 21 1.78 14.24 7.23
CA ARG A 21 0.64 13.34 7.36
C ARG A 21 1.10 11.91 7.10
N ALA A 22 0.71 10.97 7.95
CA ALA A 22 1.20 9.62 7.88
C ALA A 22 0.08 8.58 8.06
N PHE A 23 0.20 7.49 7.33
CA PHE A 23 -0.66 6.31 7.39
C PHE A 23 0.21 5.07 7.45
N ALA A 24 -0.13 4.12 8.30
CA ALA A 24 0.43 2.77 8.24
C ALA A 24 -0.65 1.74 8.47
N VAL A 25 -0.48 0.55 7.91
CA VAL A 25 -1.50 -0.49 7.93
C VAL A 25 -0.88 -1.88 7.95
N ASN A 26 -1.49 -2.78 8.72
CA ASN A 26 -1.35 -4.22 8.56
C ASN A 26 -2.54 -4.71 7.73
N THR A 27 -2.26 -5.44 6.64
CA THR A 27 -3.27 -5.99 5.72
C THR A 27 -3.11 -7.50 5.51
N THR A 28 -2.47 -8.19 6.44
CA THR A 28 -2.16 -9.62 6.30
C THR A 28 -3.41 -10.46 6.06
N GLU A 29 -4.46 -10.28 6.86
CA GLU A 29 -5.73 -11.01 6.71
C GLU A 29 -6.49 -10.57 5.45
N THR A 30 -6.49 -9.28 5.14
CA THR A 30 -7.13 -8.71 3.94
C THR A 30 -6.53 -9.29 2.66
N VAL A 31 -5.21 -9.37 2.58
CA VAL A 31 -4.49 -9.94 1.44
C VAL A 31 -4.63 -11.46 1.40
N SER A 32 -4.63 -12.13 2.56
CA SER A 32 -4.91 -13.56 2.66
C SER A 32 -6.29 -13.93 2.12
N GLU A 33 -7.30 -13.13 2.44
CA GLU A 33 -8.66 -13.35 1.93
C GLU A 33 -8.75 -13.14 0.41
N ALA A 34 -8.07 -12.12 -0.13
CA ALA A 34 -7.97 -11.92 -1.57
C ALA A 34 -7.27 -13.11 -2.27
N GLN A 35 -6.15 -13.56 -1.72
CA GLN A 35 -5.41 -14.71 -2.23
C GLN A 35 -6.28 -15.97 -2.26
N ARG A 36 -6.99 -16.26 -1.15
CA ARG A 36 -7.87 -17.40 -1.03
C ARG A 36 -9.02 -17.37 -2.02
N ARG A 37 -9.67 -16.22 -2.22
CA ARG A 37 -10.83 -16.07 -3.12
C ARG A 37 -10.45 -16.18 -4.59
N HIS A 38 -9.31 -15.62 -4.96
CA HIS A 38 -8.86 -15.58 -6.35
C HIS A 38 -7.83 -16.65 -6.68
N ASN A 39 -7.41 -17.44 -5.69
CA ASN A 39 -6.39 -18.49 -5.84
C ASN A 39 -5.13 -17.96 -6.55
N THR A 40 -4.66 -16.78 -6.15
CA THR A 40 -3.52 -16.14 -6.80
C THR A 40 -2.21 -16.85 -6.48
N TRP A 41 -1.32 -16.93 -7.48
CA TRP A 41 0.03 -17.44 -7.31
C TRP A 41 0.95 -16.35 -6.70
N PRO A 42 2.13 -16.72 -6.17
CA PRO A 42 2.93 -15.85 -5.31
C PRO A 42 3.20 -14.45 -5.87
N VAL A 43 3.62 -14.32 -7.13
CA VAL A 43 3.91 -13.02 -7.71
C VAL A 43 2.66 -12.16 -7.86
N VAL A 44 1.52 -12.79 -8.19
CA VAL A 44 0.23 -12.09 -8.30
C VAL A 44 -0.27 -11.70 -6.92
N SER A 45 -0.12 -12.59 -5.93
CA SER A 45 -0.44 -12.29 -4.52
C SER A 45 0.36 -11.09 -4.00
N ALA A 46 1.64 -11.00 -4.35
CA ALA A 46 2.47 -9.86 -3.99
C ALA A 46 2.02 -8.57 -4.69
N ALA A 47 1.76 -8.61 -5.99
CA ALA A 47 1.31 -7.45 -6.75
C ALA A 47 -0.08 -6.96 -6.29
N LEU A 48 -1.06 -7.86 -6.23
CA LEU A 48 -2.42 -7.55 -5.79
C LEU A 48 -2.45 -7.10 -4.32
N GLY A 49 -1.67 -7.75 -3.45
CA GLY A 49 -1.58 -7.41 -2.04
C GLY A 49 -0.99 -6.03 -1.79
N ARG A 50 0.08 -5.64 -2.52
CA ARG A 50 0.62 -4.27 -2.48
C ARG A 50 -0.43 -3.26 -2.95
N SER A 51 -1.15 -3.57 -4.01
CA SER A 51 -2.20 -2.71 -4.56
C SER A 51 -3.37 -2.54 -3.60
N LEU A 52 -3.85 -3.61 -2.96
CA LEU A 52 -4.88 -3.58 -1.91
C LEU A 52 -4.41 -2.74 -0.71
N THR A 53 -3.17 -2.92 -0.27
CA THR A 53 -2.60 -2.18 0.85
C THR A 53 -2.55 -0.67 0.57
N ALA A 54 -2.08 -0.26 -0.61
CA ALA A 54 -2.10 1.14 -1.02
C ALA A 54 -3.53 1.69 -1.09
N SER A 55 -4.47 0.92 -1.67
CA SER A 55 -5.86 1.35 -1.84
C SER A 55 -6.59 1.56 -0.50
N VAL A 56 -6.34 0.71 0.50
CA VAL A 56 -6.87 0.88 1.86
C VAL A 56 -6.39 2.19 2.48
N MET A 57 -5.11 2.50 2.37
CA MET A 57 -4.57 3.77 2.89
C MET A 57 -5.12 4.98 2.14
N MET A 58 -5.26 4.89 0.81
CA MET A 58 -5.88 5.95 0.01
C MET A 58 -7.38 6.09 0.31
N GLY A 59 -8.10 4.99 0.51
CA GLY A 59 -9.50 5.00 0.98
C GLY A 59 -9.64 5.71 2.33
N ALA A 60 -8.70 5.47 3.25
CA ALA A 60 -8.67 6.14 4.55
C ALA A 60 -8.41 7.66 4.47
N MET A 61 -7.96 8.19 3.34
CA MET A 61 -7.86 9.64 3.10
C MET A 61 -9.19 10.28 2.72
N LEU A 62 -10.17 9.47 2.32
CA LEU A 62 -11.52 9.87 1.96
C LEU A 62 -12.41 10.04 3.20
N LYS A 63 -13.66 10.46 3.01
CA LYS A 63 -14.61 10.74 4.11
C LYS A 63 -15.98 10.11 3.84
N GLY A 64 -16.70 9.81 4.91
CA GLY A 64 -18.10 9.39 4.84
C GLY A 64 -18.30 8.13 3.99
N GLU A 65 -19.07 8.25 2.91
CA GLU A 65 -19.39 7.18 1.96
C GLU A 65 -18.48 7.20 0.70
N ASP A 66 -17.48 8.08 0.69
CA ASP A 66 -16.58 8.21 -0.44
C ASP A 66 -15.82 6.90 -0.71
N LYS A 67 -15.55 6.66 -1.96
CA LYS A 67 -14.86 5.46 -2.43
C LYS A 67 -13.94 5.77 -3.61
N LEU A 68 -13.02 4.87 -3.87
CA LEU A 68 -12.14 4.96 -5.02
C LEU A 68 -12.00 3.60 -5.71
N THR A 69 -11.71 3.66 -7.00
CA THR A 69 -11.32 2.53 -7.82
C THR A 69 -9.93 2.79 -8.39
N ILE A 70 -9.03 1.85 -8.22
CA ILE A 70 -7.68 1.86 -8.79
C ILE A 70 -7.60 0.82 -9.88
N LYS A 71 -7.17 1.21 -11.08
CA LYS A 71 -6.79 0.31 -12.17
C LYS A 71 -5.29 0.42 -12.39
N ILE A 72 -4.59 -0.71 -12.29
CA ILE A 72 -3.18 -0.83 -12.65
C ILE A 72 -3.11 -1.71 -13.89
N GLU A 73 -2.63 -1.17 -14.98
CA GLU A 73 -2.58 -1.85 -16.27
C GLU A 73 -1.19 -1.70 -16.87
N GLY A 74 -0.37 -2.73 -16.66
CA GLY A 74 0.97 -2.82 -17.21
C GLY A 74 1.03 -3.79 -18.39
N ASN A 75 2.17 -3.81 -19.08
CA ASN A 75 2.44 -4.73 -20.18
C ASN A 75 2.92 -6.12 -19.74
N GLY A 76 2.92 -6.40 -18.43
CA GLY A 76 3.27 -7.71 -17.88
C GLY A 76 2.13 -8.72 -17.92
N PRO A 77 2.42 -10.02 -17.69
CA PRO A 77 1.45 -11.11 -17.84
C PRO A 77 0.36 -11.16 -16.79
N ILE A 78 0.46 -10.46 -15.67
CA ILE A 78 -0.63 -10.34 -14.67
C ILE A 78 -1.86 -9.70 -15.30
N GLY A 79 -1.64 -8.81 -16.29
CA GLY A 79 -2.70 -8.03 -16.89
C GLY A 79 -3.28 -6.99 -15.93
N PRO A 80 -4.40 -6.36 -16.28
CA PRO A 80 -5.05 -5.38 -15.43
C PRO A 80 -5.40 -5.92 -14.04
N MET A 81 -5.10 -5.12 -13.02
CA MET A 81 -5.60 -5.28 -11.66
C MET A 81 -6.60 -4.17 -11.37
N ILE A 82 -7.73 -4.52 -10.77
CA ILE A 82 -8.77 -3.56 -10.39
C ILE A 82 -9.04 -3.69 -8.90
N ILE A 83 -8.96 -2.59 -8.19
CA ILE A 83 -9.11 -2.52 -6.74
C ILE A 83 -10.10 -1.43 -6.37
N ASP A 84 -11.10 -1.75 -5.57
CA ASP A 84 -11.99 -0.79 -4.93
C ASP A 84 -11.64 -0.65 -3.45
N ALA A 85 -11.70 0.56 -2.94
CA ALA A 85 -11.57 0.84 -1.50
C ALA A 85 -12.46 2.02 -1.11
N ASN A 86 -12.77 2.14 0.19
CA ASN A 86 -13.62 3.19 0.72
C ASN A 86 -13.07 3.82 2.01
N ALA A 87 -13.73 4.86 2.48
CA ALA A 87 -13.36 5.58 3.70
C ALA A 87 -13.52 4.76 4.98
N LYS A 88 -14.17 3.59 4.92
CA LYS A 88 -14.47 2.72 6.08
C LYS A 88 -13.42 1.63 6.32
N GLY A 89 -12.33 1.60 5.54
CA GLY A 89 -11.29 0.59 5.63
C GLY A 89 -11.61 -0.72 4.92
N GLU A 90 -12.60 -0.73 4.06
CA GLU A 90 -12.99 -1.88 3.26
C GLU A 90 -12.33 -1.80 1.88
N ALA A 91 -11.76 -2.93 1.44
CA ALA A 91 -11.18 -3.04 0.11
C ALA A 91 -11.49 -4.40 -0.51
N ARG A 92 -11.49 -4.44 -1.83
CA ARG A 92 -11.55 -5.66 -2.65
C ARG A 92 -10.79 -5.43 -3.94
N GLY A 93 -10.41 -6.50 -4.60
CA GLY A 93 -9.74 -6.37 -5.89
C GLY A 93 -9.37 -7.73 -6.46
N TYR A 94 -9.02 -7.71 -7.72
CA TYR A 94 -8.59 -8.91 -8.45
C TYR A 94 -7.54 -8.57 -9.50
N ALA A 95 -6.83 -9.59 -9.95
CA ALA A 95 -5.95 -9.55 -11.10
C ALA A 95 -6.57 -10.36 -12.25
N THR A 96 -6.41 -9.89 -13.47
CA THR A 96 -6.97 -10.57 -14.66
C THR A 96 -6.38 -11.98 -14.82
N ASN A 97 -5.09 -12.15 -14.62
CA ASN A 97 -4.41 -13.43 -14.68
C ASN A 97 -3.86 -13.81 -13.30
N PRO A 98 -4.61 -14.60 -12.50
CA PRO A 98 -4.18 -14.94 -11.14
C PRO A 98 -3.07 -15.99 -11.07
N HIS A 99 -2.78 -16.72 -12.13
CA HIS A 99 -1.86 -17.86 -12.16
C HIS A 99 -0.60 -17.55 -12.99
N VAL A 100 0.10 -16.47 -12.64
CA VAL A 100 1.38 -16.12 -13.25
C VAL A 100 2.51 -16.58 -12.34
N HIS A 101 3.53 -17.20 -12.92
CA HIS A 101 4.71 -17.69 -12.22
C HIS A 101 5.99 -17.10 -12.81
N PHE A 102 6.89 -16.70 -11.93
CA PHE A 102 8.27 -16.41 -12.24
C PHE A 102 9.16 -17.07 -11.19
N GLU A 103 10.35 -17.45 -11.59
CA GLU A 103 11.42 -17.76 -10.65
C GLU A 103 11.76 -16.52 -9.82
N LEU A 104 12.32 -16.75 -8.64
CA LEU A 104 12.79 -15.65 -7.80
C LEU A 104 13.84 -14.84 -8.58
N ASN A 105 13.80 -13.52 -8.43
CA ASN A 105 14.80 -12.65 -9.04
C ASN A 105 16.21 -12.88 -8.44
N GLY A 106 17.23 -12.25 -9.01
CA GLY A 106 18.62 -12.38 -8.57
C GLY A 106 18.89 -12.02 -7.10
N GLN A 107 17.90 -11.43 -6.40
CA GLN A 107 17.95 -11.13 -4.97
C GLN A 107 17.15 -12.12 -4.12
N GLY A 108 16.63 -13.20 -4.70
CA GLY A 108 15.79 -14.18 -4.02
C GLY A 108 14.39 -13.66 -3.67
N LYS A 109 13.88 -12.68 -4.42
CA LYS A 109 12.54 -12.07 -4.20
C LYS A 109 11.60 -12.38 -5.36
N LEU A 110 10.29 -12.33 -5.10
CA LEU A 110 9.28 -12.39 -6.14
C LEU A 110 9.43 -11.22 -7.11
N ASP A 111 9.45 -11.49 -8.40
CA ASP A 111 9.63 -10.49 -9.45
C ASP A 111 8.29 -9.84 -9.83
N VAL A 112 7.83 -8.93 -8.95
CA VAL A 112 6.59 -8.19 -9.16
C VAL A 112 6.69 -7.29 -10.38
N ARG A 113 7.85 -6.68 -10.62
CA ARG A 113 8.12 -5.85 -11.80
C ARG A 113 7.90 -6.60 -13.11
N ALA A 114 8.44 -7.81 -13.22
CA ALA A 114 8.20 -8.66 -14.39
C ALA A 114 6.72 -9.06 -14.52
N GLY A 115 6.04 -9.28 -13.40
CA GLY A 115 4.63 -9.63 -13.38
C GLY A 115 3.72 -8.51 -13.86
N VAL A 116 3.91 -7.29 -13.38
CA VAL A 116 3.12 -6.10 -13.72
C VAL A 116 3.55 -5.51 -15.07
N GLY A 117 4.84 -5.50 -15.33
CA GLY A 117 5.43 -4.79 -16.48
C GLY A 117 5.84 -3.36 -16.11
N THR A 118 6.58 -2.73 -17.01
CA THR A 118 7.15 -1.38 -16.81
C THR A 118 6.53 -0.33 -17.72
N GLU A 119 5.63 -0.73 -18.63
CA GLU A 119 4.90 0.14 -19.54
C GLU A 119 3.40 -0.01 -19.28
N GLY A 120 2.70 1.11 -19.17
CA GLY A 120 1.28 1.13 -18.87
C GLY A 120 0.90 2.28 -17.95
N SER A 121 -0.19 2.15 -17.21
CA SER A 121 -0.70 3.24 -16.37
C SER A 121 -1.32 2.77 -15.07
N ILE A 122 -1.32 3.68 -14.09
CA ILE A 122 -2.18 3.64 -12.91
C ILE A 122 -3.25 4.70 -13.09
N THR A 123 -4.51 4.29 -13.05
CA THR A 123 -5.67 5.18 -13.08
C THR A 123 -6.41 5.08 -11.75
N ILE A 124 -6.71 6.22 -11.13
CA ILE A 124 -7.45 6.29 -9.87
C ILE A 124 -8.68 7.15 -10.08
N VAL A 125 -9.85 6.58 -9.83
CA VAL A 125 -11.13 7.26 -9.91
C VAL A 125 -11.69 7.39 -8.49
N LYS A 126 -12.02 8.61 -8.07
CA LYS A 126 -12.62 8.91 -6.77
C LYS A 126 -14.07 9.32 -6.95
N ASP A 127 -14.98 8.59 -6.31
CA ASP A 127 -16.38 8.93 -6.18
C ASP A 127 -16.59 9.61 -4.81
N LEU A 128 -16.76 10.92 -4.85
CA LEU A 128 -16.92 11.78 -3.67
C LEU A 128 -18.38 12.18 -3.46
N GLY A 129 -19.34 11.43 -4.02
CA GLY A 129 -20.77 11.76 -3.96
C GLY A 129 -21.15 13.02 -4.73
N MET A 130 -20.26 13.53 -5.58
CA MET A 130 -20.51 14.68 -6.44
C MET A 130 -21.07 14.22 -7.80
N ARG A 131 -21.53 15.18 -8.62
CA ARG A 131 -22.05 14.88 -9.96
C ARG A 131 -21.02 14.20 -10.86
N ASP A 132 -19.78 14.67 -10.78
CA ASP A 132 -18.68 14.16 -11.60
C ASP A 132 -17.63 13.48 -10.69
N MET A 133 -17.09 12.37 -11.14
CA MET A 133 -16.00 11.67 -10.48
C MET A 133 -14.67 12.34 -10.78
N PHE A 134 -13.76 12.34 -9.81
CA PHE A 134 -12.39 12.75 -10.03
C PHE A 134 -11.58 11.58 -10.57
N SER A 135 -10.81 11.82 -11.63
CA SER A 135 -9.92 10.81 -12.20
C SER A 135 -8.52 11.37 -12.36
N GLY A 136 -7.53 10.62 -11.88
CA GLY A 136 -6.11 10.87 -12.11
C GLY A 136 -5.46 9.66 -12.77
N GLN A 137 -4.52 9.90 -13.68
CA GLN A 137 -3.77 8.86 -14.36
C GLN A 137 -2.29 9.23 -14.48
N THR A 138 -1.41 8.27 -14.22
CA THR A 138 0.02 8.40 -14.43
C THR A 138 0.58 7.15 -15.11
N PRO A 139 1.70 7.28 -15.84
CA PRO A 139 2.39 6.09 -16.34
C PRO A 139 2.95 5.25 -15.20
N ILE A 140 3.10 3.95 -15.42
CA ILE A 140 3.94 3.07 -14.61
C ILE A 140 5.39 3.50 -14.81
N VAL A 141 6.14 3.70 -13.72
CA VAL A 141 7.55 4.11 -13.77
C VAL A 141 8.50 2.99 -13.38
N SER A 142 8.06 2.03 -12.56
CA SER A 142 8.90 0.92 -12.15
C SER A 142 8.26 -0.46 -12.26
N GLY A 143 6.94 -0.56 -12.08
CA GLY A 143 6.23 -1.82 -11.94
C GLY A 143 6.36 -2.47 -10.56
N GLU A 144 7.03 -1.80 -9.61
CA GLU A 144 7.17 -2.25 -8.20
C GLU A 144 6.01 -1.80 -7.32
N ILE A 145 5.04 -1.10 -7.87
CA ILE A 145 3.80 -0.60 -7.27
C ILE A 145 4.03 0.53 -6.25
N ALA A 146 4.90 0.36 -5.25
CA ALA A 146 5.14 1.40 -4.25
C ALA A 146 5.73 2.68 -4.87
N GLU A 147 6.72 2.53 -5.75
CA GLU A 147 7.32 3.65 -6.49
C GLU A 147 6.31 4.29 -7.44
N ASP A 148 5.47 3.48 -8.08
CA ASP A 148 4.45 3.94 -9.00
C ASP A 148 3.37 4.78 -8.27
N PHE A 149 2.96 4.39 -7.05
CA PHE A 149 2.09 5.22 -6.20
C PHE A 149 2.79 6.48 -5.69
N THR A 150 4.07 6.40 -5.33
CA THR A 150 4.86 7.59 -4.97
C THR A 150 4.86 8.60 -6.10
N TYR A 151 5.08 8.14 -7.34
CA TYR A 151 5.03 8.98 -8.54
C TYR A 151 3.62 9.54 -8.79
N TYR A 152 2.57 8.72 -8.60
CA TYR A 152 1.17 9.17 -8.72
C TYR A 152 0.87 10.34 -7.76
N PHE A 153 1.25 10.23 -6.50
CA PHE A 153 1.04 11.32 -5.54
C PHE A 153 1.78 12.60 -5.93
N ALA A 154 3.01 12.48 -6.39
CA ALA A 154 3.82 13.64 -6.78
C ALA A 154 3.25 14.37 -8.02
N VAL A 155 2.83 13.62 -9.04
CA VAL A 155 2.45 14.17 -10.34
C VAL A 155 0.96 14.48 -10.43
N SER A 156 0.09 13.55 -9.99
CA SER A 156 -1.36 13.69 -10.12
C SER A 156 -1.98 14.45 -8.95
N GLU A 157 -1.55 14.17 -7.73
CA GLU A 157 -2.07 14.82 -6.53
C GLU A 157 -1.24 16.05 -6.10
N GLN A 158 -0.06 16.22 -6.66
CA GLN A 158 0.90 17.30 -6.33
C GLN A 158 1.28 17.33 -4.84
N VAL A 159 1.37 16.15 -4.23
CA VAL A 159 1.75 15.98 -2.83
C VAL A 159 3.03 15.15 -2.75
N PRO A 160 4.16 15.73 -2.34
CA PRO A 160 5.39 14.97 -2.11
C PRO A 160 5.14 13.88 -1.07
N SER A 161 5.35 12.63 -1.48
CA SER A 161 5.00 11.46 -0.68
C SER A 161 6.08 10.40 -0.74
N SER A 162 6.12 9.51 0.26
CA SER A 162 6.85 8.26 0.19
C SER A 162 5.91 7.11 0.54
N VAL A 163 5.93 6.07 -0.28
CA VAL A 163 5.08 4.88 -0.14
C VAL A 163 5.97 3.66 0.07
N GLY A 164 5.72 2.92 1.14
CA GLY A 164 6.34 1.63 1.38
C GLY A 164 5.27 0.54 1.43
N LEU A 165 5.42 -0.49 0.63
CA LEU A 165 4.50 -1.63 0.54
C LEU A 165 5.27 -2.94 0.60
N GLY A 166 4.71 -3.94 1.27
CA GLY A 166 5.35 -5.24 1.38
C GLY A 166 4.35 -6.38 1.53
N VAL A 167 4.63 -7.47 0.85
CA VAL A 167 3.91 -8.74 0.98
C VAL A 167 4.92 -9.87 1.00
N LEU A 168 4.87 -10.72 2.02
CA LEU A 168 5.61 -11.96 2.12
C LEU A 168 4.67 -13.13 1.88
N VAL A 169 5.04 -14.00 0.96
CA VAL A 169 4.29 -15.19 0.59
C VAL A 169 5.09 -16.43 1.02
N ASN A 170 4.43 -17.37 1.70
CA ASN A 170 5.01 -18.64 2.08
C ASN A 170 5.14 -19.59 0.87
N PRO A 171 5.98 -20.64 0.96
CA PRO A 171 6.11 -21.65 -0.11
C PRO A 171 4.81 -22.36 -0.48
N ASP A 172 3.82 -22.41 0.41
CA ASP A 172 2.49 -22.96 0.19
C ASP A 172 1.49 -21.96 -0.41
N ASN A 173 1.96 -20.80 -0.87
CA ASN A 173 1.20 -19.67 -1.41
C ASN A 173 0.36 -18.89 -0.37
N SER A 174 0.38 -19.25 0.90
CA SER A 174 -0.29 -18.47 1.94
C SER A 174 0.44 -17.14 2.19
N ILE A 175 -0.29 -16.14 2.63
CA ILE A 175 0.29 -14.83 2.97
C ILE A 175 0.88 -14.88 4.38
N LYS A 176 2.15 -14.57 4.51
CA LYS A 176 2.85 -14.54 5.79
C LYS A 176 2.75 -13.19 6.48
N ALA A 177 2.90 -12.12 5.71
CA ALA A 177 2.83 -10.74 6.18
C ALA A 177 2.50 -9.81 5.02
N ALA A 178 1.62 -8.84 5.26
CA ALA A 178 1.32 -7.78 4.29
C ALA A 178 1.01 -6.47 5.01
N GLY A 179 1.44 -5.37 4.44
CA GLY A 179 1.16 -4.04 4.94
C GLY A 179 1.97 -2.96 4.26
N GLY A 180 1.87 -1.75 4.80
CA GLY A 180 2.53 -0.61 4.18
C GLY A 180 2.43 0.66 5.00
N PHE A 181 3.03 1.70 4.46
CA PHE A 181 2.88 3.07 4.92
C PHE A 181 2.79 4.05 3.75
N ILE A 182 2.16 5.18 3.98
CA ILE A 182 2.22 6.38 3.15
C ILE A 182 2.54 7.55 4.07
N ILE A 183 3.58 8.30 3.75
CA ILE A 183 3.87 9.59 4.38
C ILE A 183 3.79 10.69 3.34
N GLN A 184 3.26 11.82 3.71
CA GLN A 184 3.02 12.97 2.84
C GLN A 184 3.49 14.24 3.51
N LEU A 185 4.32 15.01 2.82
CA LEU A 185 4.79 16.30 3.31
C LEU A 185 3.66 17.33 3.19
N MET A 186 3.46 18.10 4.25
CA MET A 186 2.57 19.24 4.23
C MET A 186 3.28 20.44 3.54
N PRO A 187 2.52 21.42 3.01
CA PRO A 187 3.11 22.54 2.25
C PRO A 187 4.19 23.32 3.00
N ASP A 188 4.10 23.38 4.33
CA ASP A 188 5.03 24.14 5.18
C ASP A 188 6.12 23.27 5.81
N CYS A 189 6.36 22.04 5.27
CA CYS A 189 7.39 21.15 5.78
C CYS A 189 8.78 21.73 5.51
N ASP A 190 9.58 21.84 6.57
CA ASP A 190 10.93 22.39 6.49
C ASP A 190 11.98 21.36 6.00
N ASP A 191 13.11 21.87 5.51
CA ASP A 191 14.18 21.05 4.94
C ASP A 191 14.85 20.14 5.99
N GLU A 192 14.83 20.52 7.27
CA GLU A 192 15.39 19.73 8.36
C GLU A 192 14.54 18.47 8.58
N THR A 193 13.22 18.63 8.60
CA THR A 193 12.25 17.51 8.67
C THR A 193 12.38 16.59 7.47
N ILE A 194 12.49 17.14 6.26
CA ILE A 194 12.68 16.33 5.03
C ILE A 194 13.96 15.51 5.14
N THR A 195 15.07 16.13 5.51
CA THR A 195 16.37 15.43 5.67
C THR A 195 16.32 14.34 6.73
N ALA A 196 15.61 14.58 7.85
CA ALA A 196 15.44 13.60 8.91
C ALA A 196 14.64 12.37 8.41
N ILE A 197 13.58 12.60 7.65
CA ILE A 197 12.76 11.52 7.06
C ILE A 197 13.56 10.72 6.04
N GLU A 198 14.29 11.38 5.12
CA GLU A 198 15.12 10.68 4.13
C GLU A 198 16.17 9.79 4.79
N LYS A 199 16.79 10.27 5.86
CA LYS A 199 17.74 9.48 6.64
C LYS A 199 17.09 8.25 7.27
N GLN A 200 15.89 8.40 7.84
CA GLN A 200 15.15 7.26 8.41
C GLN A 200 14.80 6.25 7.32
N LEU A 201 14.19 6.71 6.21
CA LEU A 201 13.80 5.85 5.10
C LEU A 201 14.95 5.05 4.50
N SER A 202 16.16 5.62 4.46
CA SER A 202 17.35 4.93 3.94
C SER A 202 17.84 3.80 4.84
N SER A 203 17.42 3.74 6.08
CA SER A 203 17.90 2.80 7.11
C SER A 203 16.86 1.76 7.55
N ILE A 204 15.58 1.94 7.18
CA ILE A 204 14.54 0.99 7.58
C ILE A 204 14.60 -0.32 6.79
N GLU A 205 14.24 -1.40 7.45
CA GLU A 205 14.04 -2.67 6.79
C GLU A 205 12.69 -2.69 6.01
N PRO A 206 12.53 -3.62 5.06
CA PRO A 206 11.27 -3.75 4.32
C PRO A 206 10.07 -3.91 5.25
N VAL A 207 8.96 -3.22 4.95
CA VAL A 207 7.73 -3.22 5.77
C VAL A 207 7.23 -4.63 6.06
N SER A 208 7.26 -5.52 5.07
CA SER A 208 6.83 -6.91 5.26
C SER A 208 7.68 -7.65 6.31
N LYS A 209 8.96 -7.31 6.44
CA LYS A 209 9.83 -7.86 7.48
C LYS A 209 9.50 -7.29 8.86
N MET A 210 9.16 -6.01 8.94
CA MET A 210 8.71 -5.41 10.20
C MET A 210 7.42 -6.08 10.68
N ILE A 211 6.44 -6.30 9.79
CA ILE A 211 5.18 -6.97 10.13
C ILE A 211 5.42 -8.44 10.52
N GLU A 212 6.28 -9.16 9.79
CA GLU A 212 6.69 -10.53 10.13
C GLU A 212 7.26 -10.63 11.55
N LYS A 213 7.98 -9.62 12.00
CA LYS A 213 8.52 -9.50 13.36
C LYS A 213 7.49 -9.04 14.41
N GLY A 214 6.25 -8.77 13.99
CA GLY A 214 5.16 -8.36 14.87
C GLY A 214 5.06 -6.85 15.12
N TYR A 215 5.67 -6.01 14.28
CA TYR A 215 5.51 -4.56 14.39
C TYR A 215 4.06 -4.18 14.14
N THR A 216 3.54 -3.33 15.00
CA THR A 216 2.24 -2.68 14.82
C THR A 216 2.35 -1.53 13.81
N PRO A 217 1.24 -1.07 13.21
CA PRO A 217 1.25 0.12 12.36
C PRO A 217 1.87 1.35 13.03
N GLU A 218 1.64 1.56 14.33
CA GLU A 218 2.28 2.63 15.10
C GLU A 218 3.80 2.49 15.12
N GLN A 219 4.30 1.27 15.36
CA GLN A 219 5.73 0.99 15.38
C GLN A 219 6.37 1.14 13.99
N ILE A 220 5.63 0.84 12.91
CA ILE A 220 6.07 1.11 11.55
C ILE A 220 6.25 2.62 11.34
N LEU A 221 5.28 3.45 11.77
CA LEU A 221 5.39 4.90 11.69
C LEU A 221 6.56 5.44 12.53
N GLU A 222 6.78 4.91 13.73
CA GLU A 222 7.95 5.27 14.54
C GLU A 222 9.28 4.91 13.86
N ALA A 223 9.34 3.79 13.14
CA ALA A 223 10.52 3.40 12.37
C ALA A 223 10.75 4.36 11.19
N VAL A 224 9.68 4.81 10.53
CA VAL A 224 9.75 5.68 9.35
C VAL A 224 10.03 7.15 9.70
N LEU A 225 9.41 7.67 10.77
CA LEU A 225 9.48 9.09 11.14
C LEU A 225 10.43 9.37 12.32
N GLY A 226 10.92 8.30 12.97
CA GLY A 226 11.71 8.43 14.20
C GLY A 226 10.85 8.45 15.46
N LYS A 227 11.40 7.82 16.51
CA LYS A 227 10.74 7.72 17.81
C LYS A 227 10.47 9.11 18.41
N GLY A 228 9.24 9.34 18.88
CA GLY A 228 8.83 10.62 19.45
C GLY A 228 8.28 11.65 18.46
N ASN A 229 8.39 11.38 17.16
CA ASN A 229 7.89 12.28 16.11
C ASN A 229 6.48 11.90 15.60
N VAL A 230 5.82 10.91 16.20
CA VAL A 230 4.53 10.38 15.74
C VAL A 230 3.43 10.72 16.74
N GLN A 231 2.39 11.40 16.27
CA GLN A 231 1.15 11.64 16.99
C GLN A 231 0.02 10.85 16.32
N VAL A 232 -0.42 9.77 16.95
CA VAL A 232 -1.55 8.98 16.45
C VAL A 232 -2.85 9.78 16.61
N LEU A 233 -3.62 9.90 15.54
CA LEU A 233 -4.90 10.59 15.51
C LEU A 233 -6.08 9.64 15.66
N SER A 234 -6.04 8.51 14.95
CA SER A 234 -7.12 7.52 14.95
C SER A 234 -6.65 6.19 14.40
N THR A 235 -7.41 5.15 14.70
CA THR A 235 -7.28 3.83 14.09
C THR A 235 -8.54 3.49 13.29
N LEU A 236 -8.41 2.64 12.28
CA LEU A 236 -9.50 2.19 11.44
C LEU A 236 -9.36 0.68 11.20
N PRO A 237 -10.35 -0.15 11.58
CA PRO A 237 -10.35 -1.56 11.19
C PRO A 237 -10.31 -1.72 9.67
N VAL A 238 -9.60 -2.71 9.19
CA VAL A 238 -9.42 -2.99 7.76
C VAL A 238 -9.89 -4.39 7.45
N LYS A 239 -10.55 -4.59 6.32
CA LYS A 239 -11.02 -5.90 5.89
C LYS A 239 -11.22 -5.98 4.38
N PHE A 240 -11.11 -7.21 3.88
CA PHE A 240 -11.60 -7.53 2.53
C PHE A 240 -13.13 -7.61 2.55
N GLN A 241 -13.79 -6.86 1.67
CA GLN A 241 -15.25 -6.77 1.63
C GLN A 241 -15.77 -6.83 0.19
N CYS A 242 -16.55 -7.86 -0.12
CA CYS A 242 -17.34 -7.94 -1.35
C CYS A 242 -18.77 -7.47 -1.12
#